data_1410caba38f6aea5c81b08eeb0adb25a
#
_entry.id   1410caba38f6aea5c81b08eeb0adb25a
#
_cell.length_a   1.000
_cell.length_b   1.000
_cell.length_c   1.000
_cell.angle_alpha   90.00
_cell.angle_beta   90.00
_cell.angle_gamma   90.00
#
_symmetry.space_group_name_H-M   'P 1'
#
loop_
_entity.id
_entity.type
_entity.pdbx_description
1 polymer ?
#
loop_
_entity_poly.entity_id
_entity_poly.type
_entity_poly.pdbx_seq_one_letter_code
_entity_poly.pdbx_strand_id
1 'polypeptide(L)'
;PEEAWPACTPARKGARILFIGNSYTFFNRMPAMVMAMADIRGLQADVHIHAAPAASFSSHWNDEEAGKKLTGNSWDFVVLQDQSATPVIAPERTLEFGKKLCSLVRSGNGIPVLFLTWGRKGSSNAPDKGEQEALRDTYLKLARQEKAALAPVGIAWENCAKLHPDIKLYLEDGQHPSEQGSYLTACVMYCTLFGKSPVGLPGKLTLKGVRLCNIPQAKAKTLQTIALETCKRLFTTPAGAGKKPEGRR
;
A
#
# COMPACT_ATOMS: atom_id res chain seq x y z
N PRO A 1 27.22 -5.49 -5.06
CA PRO A 1 26.41 -5.54 -3.85
C PRO A 1 25.01 -5.06 -4.23
N GLU A 2 24.07 -5.99 -4.19
CA GLU A 2 22.66 -5.70 -4.45
C GLU A 2 22.17 -4.83 -3.30
N GLU A 3 21.79 -3.59 -3.61
CA GLU A 3 21.25 -2.66 -2.61
C GLU A 3 19.91 -3.21 -2.10
N ALA A 4 19.80 -3.35 -0.79
CA ALA A 4 18.53 -3.64 -0.13
C ALA A 4 17.51 -2.55 -0.49
N TRP A 5 16.23 -2.91 -0.58
CA TRP A 5 15.16 -1.92 -0.76
C TRP A 5 15.28 -0.84 0.31
N PRO A 6 15.09 0.45 -0.07
CA PRO A 6 15.12 1.50 0.91
C PRO A 6 14.05 1.21 1.95
N ALA A 7 14.48 0.80 3.13
CA ALA A 7 13.60 0.69 4.28
C ALA A 7 13.03 2.09 4.53
N CYS A 8 11.70 2.17 4.66
CA CYS A 8 11.07 3.40 5.09
C CYS A 8 11.66 3.78 6.46
N THR A 9 12.22 4.96 6.60
CA THR A 9 12.57 5.47 7.93
C THR A 9 11.28 5.49 8.75
N PRO A 10 11.19 4.79 9.90
CA PRO A 10 9.94 4.69 10.64
C PRO A 10 9.38 6.05 11.02
N ALA A 11 8.07 6.22 10.86
CA ALA A 11 7.38 7.44 11.23
C ALA A 11 7.55 7.75 12.72
N ARG A 12 7.89 8.99 13.03
CA ARG A 12 7.93 9.50 14.40
C ARG A 12 6.52 9.60 15.00
N LYS A 13 6.42 9.77 16.29
CA LYS A 13 5.16 10.14 16.95
C LYS A 13 4.66 11.48 16.39
N GLY A 14 3.37 11.57 16.07
CA GLY A 14 2.76 12.74 15.47
C GLY A 14 3.09 12.95 14.00
N ALA A 15 3.53 11.89 13.29
CA ALA A 15 3.83 11.98 11.86
C ALA A 15 2.59 12.38 11.06
N ARG A 16 2.79 13.27 10.09
CA ARG A 16 1.77 13.73 9.16
C ARG A 16 1.85 12.90 7.87
N ILE A 17 0.76 12.24 7.52
CA ILE A 17 0.68 11.28 6.42
C ILE A 17 -0.44 11.69 5.48
N LEU A 18 -0.13 11.88 4.20
CA LEU A 18 -1.13 12.10 3.16
C LEU A 18 -1.28 10.85 2.29
N PHE A 19 -2.51 10.42 2.05
CA PHE A 19 -2.83 9.39 1.07
C PHE A 19 -3.39 10.05 -0.19
N ILE A 20 -2.74 9.81 -1.33
CA ILE A 20 -3.18 10.21 -2.68
C ILE A 20 -3.59 8.94 -3.42
N GLY A 21 -4.82 8.90 -3.98
CA GLY A 21 -5.26 7.70 -4.69
C GLY A 21 -6.73 7.74 -5.13
N ASN A 22 -7.35 6.60 -5.12
CA ASN A 22 -8.74 6.44 -5.54
C ASN A 22 -9.53 5.51 -4.59
N SER A 23 -10.56 4.81 -5.11
CA SER A 23 -11.39 3.92 -4.30
C SER A 23 -10.59 2.84 -3.56
N TYR A 24 -9.51 2.32 -4.13
CA TYR A 24 -8.64 1.34 -3.46
C TYR A 24 -8.00 1.91 -2.19
N THR A 25 -7.81 3.22 -2.13
CA THR A 25 -7.33 3.92 -0.93
C THR A 25 -8.44 4.21 0.07
N PHE A 26 -9.61 4.74 -0.37
CA PHE A 26 -10.63 5.21 0.58
C PHE A 26 -11.68 4.17 0.99
N PHE A 27 -11.81 3.04 0.29
CA PHE A 27 -12.78 2.00 0.68
C PHE A 27 -12.58 1.58 2.13
N ASN A 28 -13.72 1.33 2.81
CA ASN A 28 -13.79 0.97 4.23
C ASN A 28 -12.98 1.92 5.14
N ARG A 29 -12.73 3.16 4.70
CA ARG A 29 -11.94 4.14 5.45
C ARG A 29 -10.55 3.61 5.83
N MET A 30 -9.86 2.92 4.91
CA MET A 30 -8.56 2.26 5.17
C MET A 30 -7.51 3.22 5.81
N PRO A 31 -7.33 4.49 5.37
CA PRO A 31 -6.41 5.41 6.03
C PRO A 31 -6.78 5.70 7.51
N ALA A 32 -8.08 5.73 7.84
CA ALA A 32 -8.51 5.86 9.22
C ALA A 32 -8.23 4.60 10.05
N MET A 33 -8.22 3.40 9.44
CA MET A 33 -7.75 2.18 10.12
C MET A 33 -6.28 2.29 10.48
N VAL A 34 -5.43 2.81 9.57
CA VAL A 34 -4.00 3.05 9.84
C VAL A 34 -3.82 4.03 11.01
N MET A 35 -4.59 5.12 11.02
CA MET A 35 -4.59 6.09 12.11
C MET A 35 -4.99 5.44 13.45
N ALA A 36 -6.08 4.66 13.46
CA ALA A 36 -6.53 3.95 14.65
C ALA A 36 -5.49 2.95 15.19
N MET A 37 -4.81 2.22 14.28
CA MET A 37 -3.70 1.33 14.65
C MET A 37 -2.54 2.09 15.28
N ALA A 38 -2.19 3.25 14.72
CA ALA A 38 -1.16 4.13 15.26
C ALA A 38 -1.54 4.66 16.65
N ASP A 39 -2.77 5.12 16.83
CA ASP A 39 -3.27 5.63 18.12
C ASP A 39 -3.25 4.56 19.22
N ILE A 40 -3.68 3.32 18.92
CA ILE A 40 -3.61 2.18 19.85
C ILE A 40 -2.19 1.94 20.34
N ARG A 41 -1.18 2.24 19.52
CA ARG A 41 0.25 2.10 19.87
C ARG A 41 0.90 3.40 20.35
N GLY A 42 0.10 4.45 20.61
CA GLY A 42 0.56 5.74 21.14
C GLY A 42 1.37 6.60 20.16
N LEU A 43 1.25 6.34 18.84
CA LEU A 43 2.01 7.05 17.81
C LEU A 43 1.36 8.38 17.39
N GLN A 44 0.04 8.54 17.57
CA GLN A 44 -0.71 9.78 17.30
C GLN A 44 -0.46 10.35 15.90
N ALA A 45 -0.61 9.51 14.85
CA ALA A 45 -0.44 9.93 13.47
C ALA A 45 -1.55 10.89 13.03
N ASP A 46 -1.19 11.94 12.28
CA ASP A 46 -2.11 12.87 11.62
C ASP A 46 -2.29 12.42 10.15
N VAL A 47 -3.40 11.74 9.87
CA VAL A 47 -3.65 11.09 8.58
C VAL A 47 -4.66 11.86 7.76
N HIS A 48 -4.27 12.25 6.56
CA HIS A 48 -5.07 12.98 5.57
C HIS A 48 -5.25 12.16 4.30
N ILE A 49 -6.28 12.51 3.52
CA ILE A 49 -6.58 11.85 2.26
C ILE A 49 -6.92 12.89 1.18
N HIS A 50 -6.45 12.65 -0.03
CA HIS A 50 -6.92 13.27 -1.25
C HIS A 50 -7.09 12.18 -2.31
N ALA A 51 -8.32 11.73 -2.51
CA ALA A 51 -8.63 10.62 -3.39
C ALA A 51 -10.00 10.82 -4.03
N ALA A 52 -10.10 10.45 -5.30
CA ALA A 52 -11.33 10.50 -6.08
C ALA A 52 -11.57 9.17 -6.81
N PRO A 53 -12.82 8.78 -7.09
CA PRO A 53 -13.11 7.56 -7.86
C PRO A 53 -12.31 7.52 -9.16
N ALA A 54 -11.70 6.36 -9.46
CA ALA A 54 -10.90 6.13 -10.67
C ALA A 54 -9.71 7.08 -10.91
N ALA A 55 -9.35 7.92 -9.94
CA ALA A 55 -8.21 8.82 -10.09
C ALA A 55 -6.90 8.07 -10.33
N SER A 56 -6.07 8.61 -11.21
CA SER A 56 -4.76 8.10 -11.58
C SER A 56 -3.64 9.07 -11.18
N PHE A 57 -2.39 8.63 -11.27
CA PHE A 57 -1.25 9.55 -11.07
C PHE A 57 -1.32 10.75 -12.00
N SER A 58 -1.70 10.54 -13.26
CA SER A 58 -1.83 11.65 -14.21
C SER A 58 -2.97 12.63 -13.86
N SER A 59 -4.10 12.13 -13.35
CA SER A 59 -5.19 13.02 -12.91
C SER A 59 -4.80 13.80 -11.66
N HIS A 60 -4.12 13.18 -10.70
CA HIS A 60 -3.61 13.89 -9.51
C HIS A 60 -2.52 14.91 -9.84
N TRP A 61 -1.68 14.64 -10.83
CA TRP A 61 -0.68 15.62 -11.31
C TRP A 61 -1.33 16.87 -11.89
N ASN A 62 -2.46 16.71 -12.59
CA ASN A 62 -3.21 17.80 -13.22
C ASN A 62 -4.27 18.44 -12.30
N ASP A 63 -4.42 17.93 -11.08
CA ASP A 63 -5.36 18.44 -10.08
C ASP A 63 -4.68 19.50 -9.22
N GLU A 64 -5.13 20.77 -9.34
CA GLU A 64 -4.59 21.88 -8.56
C GLU A 64 -4.71 21.68 -7.05
N GLU A 65 -5.79 21.04 -6.57
CA GLU A 65 -5.99 20.79 -5.15
C GLU A 65 -5.01 19.71 -4.62
N ALA A 66 -4.74 18.70 -5.44
CA ALA A 66 -3.68 17.74 -5.13
C ALA A 66 -2.31 18.46 -5.06
N GLY A 67 -2.01 19.31 -6.04
CA GLY A 67 -0.79 20.11 -6.06
C GLY A 67 -0.65 21.02 -4.83
N LYS A 68 -1.70 21.76 -4.47
CA LYS A 68 -1.73 22.61 -3.26
C LYS A 68 -1.51 21.79 -1.98
N LYS A 69 -2.13 20.61 -1.85
CA LYS A 69 -1.95 19.75 -0.69
C LYS A 69 -0.53 19.20 -0.60
N LEU A 70 0.05 18.80 -1.72
CA LEU A 70 1.40 18.25 -1.77
C LEU A 70 2.47 19.30 -1.43
N THR A 71 2.30 20.55 -1.87
CA THR A 71 3.29 21.62 -1.69
C THR A 71 3.01 22.55 -0.50
N GLY A 72 1.75 22.73 -0.16
CA GLY A 72 1.32 23.68 0.87
C GLY A 72 1.42 23.18 2.31
N ASN A 73 1.83 21.92 2.51
CA ASN A 73 1.92 21.29 3.83
C ASN A 73 3.22 20.51 3.97
N SER A 74 3.73 20.42 5.20
CA SER A 74 4.85 19.54 5.50
C SER A 74 4.32 18.15 5.83
N TRP A 75 4.56 17.19 4.93
CA TRP A 75 4.24 15.77 5.14
C TRP A 75 5.49 14.99 5.51
N ASP A 76 5.40 14.11 6.51
CA ASP A 76 6.47 13.14 6.75
C ASP A 76 6.43 12.05 5.67
N PHE A 77 5.20 11.61 5.28
CA PHE A 77 5.00 10.61 4.23
C PHE A 77 3.84 11.00 3.31
N VAL A 78 3.99 10.69 2.03
CA VAL A 78 2.89 10.73 1.07
C VAL A 78 2.78 9.36 0.40
N VAL A 79 1.64 8.69 0.65
CA VAL A 79 1.31 7.41 0.03
C VAL A 79 0.68 7.68 -1.32
N LEU A 80 1.26 7.14 -2.38
CA LEU A 80 0.88 7.35 -3.78
C LEU A 80 0.31 6.07 -4.38
N GLN A 81 -0.96 6.09 -4.79
CA GLN A 81 -1.66 4.97 -5.43
C GLN A 81 -2.22 5.40 -6.78
N ASP A 82 -1.81 4.71 -7.84
CA ASP A 82 -2.30 4.93 -9.20
C ASP A 82 -3.64 4.21 -9.44
N GLN A 83 -4.29 4.50 -10.55
CA GLN A 83 -5.49 3.79 -10.99
C GLN A 83 -5.19 2.30 -11.18
N SER A 84 -6.11 1.43 -10.78
CA SER A 84 -5.89 -0.01 -10.66
C SER A 84 -5.37 -0.69 -11.94
N ALA A 85 -5.82 -0.26 -13.12
CA ALA A 85 -5.43 -0.86 -14.40
C ALA A 85 -4.24 -0.14 -15.07
N THR A 86 -4.01 1.16 -14.80
CA THR A 86 -2.96 1.94 -15.47
C THR A 86 -1.58 1.29 -15.38
N PRO A 87 -1.12 0.78 -14.21
CA PRO A 87 0.19 0.13 -14.13
C PRO A 87 0.31 -1.14 -14.97
N VAL A 88 -0.80 -1.74 -15.37
CA VAL A 88 -0.87 -2.96 -16.20
C VAL A 88 -0.95 -2.63 -17.67
N ILE A 89 -1.87 -1.74 -18.06
CA ILE A 89 -2.18 -1.47 -19.47
C ILE A 89 -1.36 -0.33 -20.08
N ALA A 90 -0.83 0.56 -19.26
CA ALA A 90 -0.02 1.72 -19.66
C ALA A 90 1.08 2.01 -18.62
N PRO A 91 1.99 1.05 -18.36
CA PRO A 91 3.00 1.16 -17.30
C PRO A 91 3.91 2.39 -17.46
N GLU A 92 4.17 2.83 -18.70
CA GLU A 92 4.94 4.04 -18.97
C GLU A 92 4.29 5.31 -18.40
N ARG A 93 2.95 5.38 -18.38
CA ARG A 93 2.22 6.50 -17.74
C ARG A 93 2.39 6.48 -16.22
N THR A 94 2.29 5.30 -15.62
CA THR A 94 2.55 5.13 -14.18
C THR A 94 3.98 5.57 -13.83
N LEU A 95 4.97 5.18 -14.64
CA LEU A 95 6.37 5.56 -14.43
C LEU A 95 6.57 7.07 -14.59
N GLU A 96 6.01 7.67 -15.66
CA GLU A 96 6.13 9.11 -15.92
C GLU A 96 5.53 9.95 -14.79
N PHE A 97 4.24 9.75 -14.50
CA PHE A 97 3.54 10.57 -13.53
C PHE A 97 3.90 10.21 -12.09
N GLY A 98 4.24 8.94 -11.82
CA GLY A 98 4.77 8.52 -10.54
C GLY A 98 6.10 9.19 -10.20
N LYS A 99 7.01 9.34 -11.17
CA LYS A 99 8.25 10.11 -11.04
C LYS A 99 7.95 11.57 -10.69
N LYS A 100 7.04 12.23 -11.44
CA LYS A 100 6.65 13.62 -11.20
C LYS A 100 6.11 13.82 -9.77
N LEU A 101 5.20 12.95 -9.33
CA LEU A 101 4.62 13.00 -7.99
C LEU A 101 5.67 12.72 -6.90
N CYS A 102 6.55 11.73 -7.07
CA CYS A 102 7.65 11.47 -6.15
C CYS A 102 8.58 12.69 -5.99
N SER A 103 8.90 13.36 -7.11
CA SER A 103 9.71 14.58 -7.09
C SER A 103 9.01 15.71 -6.34
N LEU A 104 7.70 15.88 -6.57
CA LEU A 104 6.90 16.91 -5.88
C LEU A 104 6.80 16.65 -4.37
N VAL A 105 6.63 15.40 -3.95
CA VAL A 105 6.65 15.03 -2.53
C VAL A 105 7.98 15.40 -1.87
N ARG A 106 9.10 15.11 -2.54
CA ARG A 106 10.43 15.42 -2.00
C ARG A 106 10.73 16.91 -1.95
N SER A 107 10.19 17.70 -2.89
CA SER A 107 10.35 19.17 -2.82
C SER A 107 9.73 19.77 -1.55
N GLY A 108 8.71 19.09 -0.98
CA GLY A 108 8.13 19.38 0.33
C GLY A 108 8.80 18.66 1.51
N ASN A 109 9.98 18.05 1.31
CA ASN A 109 10.71 17.24 2.30
C ASN A 109 9.95 15.97 2.77
N GLY A 110 8.89 15.55 2.07
CA GLY A 110 8.16 14.33 2.35
C GLY A 110 8.84 13.07 1.77
N ILE A 111 8.54 11.93 2.35
CA ILE A 111 8.98 10.63 1.83
C ILE A 111 7.86 10.03 0.97
N PRO A 112 8.08 9.81 -0.34
CA PRO A 112 7.09 9.12 -1.17
C PRO A 112 7.05 7.62 -0.85
N VAL A 113 5.85 7.10 -0.67
CA VAL A 113 5.55 5.68 -0.41
C VAL A 113 4.62 5.18 -1.51
N LEU A 114 5.10 4.30 -2.34
CA LEU A 114 4.31 3.73 -3.42
C LEU A 114 3.40 2.62 -2.88
N PHE A 115 2.13 2.71 -3.18
CA PHE A 115 1.14 1.72 -2.81
C PHE A 115 0.99 0.68 -3.93
N LEU A 116 1.76 -0.41 -3.87
CA LEU A 116 1.58 -1.54 -4.78
C LEU A 116 0.26 -2.22 -4.46
N THR A 117 -0.72 -2.01 -5.34
CA THR A 117 -2.07 -2.53 -5.21
C THR A 117 -2.16 -4.02 -5.62
N TRP A 118 -3.33 -4.58 -5.53
CA TRP A 118 -3.65 -5.95 -5.92
C TRP A 118 -4.30 -5.99 -7.31
N GLY A 119 -4.09 -7.10 -8.04
CA GLY A 119 -4.81 -7.40 -9.27
C GLY A 119 -6.29 -7.71 -9.01
N ARG A 120 -7.14 -7.57 -10.02
CA ARG A 120 -8.53 -7.98 -9.94
C ARG A 120 -8.62 -9.47 -9.62
N LYS A 121 -9.73 -9.89 -9.05
CA LYS A 121 -9.98 -11.29 -8.71
C LYS A 121 -9.95 -12.16 -9.95
N GLY A 122 -9.08 -13.17 -9.96
CA GLY A 122 -9.05 -14.20 -10.99
C GLY A 122 -10.13 -15.26 -10.81
N SER A 123 -9.93 -16.43 -11.40
CA SER A 123 -10.86 -17.56 -11.32
C SER A 123 -11.04 -18.14 -9.91
N SER A 124 -10.08 -17.89 -9.03
CA SER A 124 -10.12 -18.24 -7.60
C SER A 124 -10.34 -16.99 -6.74
N ASN A 125 -10.33 -17.14 -5.41
CA ASN A 125 -10.40 -15.99 -4.50
C ASN A 125 -9.02 -15.30 -4.33
N ALA A 126 -8.21 -15.30 -5.39
CA ALA A 126 -6.88 -14.71 -5.44
C ALA A 126 -6.82 -13.64 -6.54
N PRO A 127 -5.85 -12.70 -6.47
CA PRO A 127 -5.55 -11.81 -7.58
C PRO A 127 -5.26 -12.59 -8.87
N ASP A 128 -5.68 -12.06 -10.02
CA ASP A 128 -5.25 -12.58 -11.31
C ASP A 128 -3.73 -12.53 -11.40
N LYS A 129 -3.12 -13.66 -11.78
CA LYS A 129 -1.67 -13.82 -11.70
C LYS A 129 -0.93 -12.88 -12.66
N GLY A 130 -1.39 -12.79 -13.90
CA GLY A 130 -0.73 -11.94 -14.91
C GLY A 130 -0.86 -10.46 -14.56
N GLU A 131 -2.04 -10.04 -14.11
CA GLU A 131 -2.27 -8.66 -13.66
C GLU A 131 -1.43 -8.32 -12.43
N GLN A 132 -1.33 -9.24 -11.45
CA GLN A 132 -0.53 -9.05 -10.25
C GLN A 132 0.97 -8.99 -10.54
N GLU A 133 1.47 -9.80 -11.47
CA GLU A 133 2.87 -9.75 -11.92
C GLU A 133 3.17 -8.40 -12.60
N ALA A 134 2.31 -7.93 -13.50
CA ALA A 134 2.48 -6.65 -14.19
C ALA A 134 2.45 -5.46 -13.22
N LEU A 135 1.52 -5.46 -12.26
CA LEU A 135 1.48 -4.47 -11.17
C LEU A 135 2.79 -4.45 -10.39
N ARG A 136 3.26 -5.62 -9.97
CA ARG A 136 4.51 -5.77 -9.21
C ARG A 136 5.69 -5.21 -9.98
N ASP A 137 5.86 -5.60 -11.25
CA ASP A 137 6.98 -5.18 -12.07
C ASP A 137 7.01 -3.66 -12.26
N THR A 138 5.84 -3.05 -12.53
CA THR A 138 5.73 -1.60 -12.71
C THR A 138 6.05 -0.84 -11.44
N TYR A 139 5.45 -1.22 -10.31
CA TYR A 139 5.70 -0.54 -9.04
C TYR A 139 7.11 -0.76 -8.51
N LEU A 140 7.69 -1.95 -8.68
CA LEU A 140 9.07 -2.22 -8.31
C LEU A 140 10.05 -1.42 -9.16
N LYS A 141 9.80 -1.28 -10.48
CA LYS A 141 10.59 -0.44 -11.36
C LYS A 141 10.55 1.02 -10.92
N LEU A 142 9.36 1.56 -10.67
CA LEU A 142 9.18 2.94 -10.19
C LEU A 142 9.89 3.15 -8.84
N ALA A 143 9.71 2.23 -7.89
CA ALA A 143 10.33 2.33 -6.58
C ALA A 143 11.85 2.37 -6.64
N ARG A 144 12.46 1.55 -7.53
CA ARG A 144 13.93 1.57 -7.76
C ARG A 144 14.38 2.87 -8.40
N GLN A 145 13.73 3.30 -9.48
CA GLN A 145 14.09 4.51 -10.20
C GLN A 145 14.03 5.75 -9.32
N GLU A 146 12.98 5.82 -8.50
CA GLU A 146 12.73 6.97 -7.65
C GLU A 146 13.29 6.82 -6.22
N LYS A 147 13.91 5.71 -5.87
CA LYS A 147 14.34 5.42 -4.49
C LYS A 147 13.20 5.67 -3.49
N ALA A 148 11.97 5.33 -3.89
CA ALA A 148 10.77 5.50 -3.08
C ALA A 148 10.53 4.27 -2.22
N ALA A 149 9.98 4.46 -1.02
CA ALA A 149 9.49 3.35 -0.21
C ALA A 149 8.33 2.65 -0.91
N LEU A 150 8.12 1.36 -0.62
CA LEU A 150 7.06 0.56 -1.22
C LEU A 150 6.23 -0.11 -0.13
N ALA A 151 4.91 0.08 -0.18
CA ALA A 151 3.95 -0.69 0.60
C ALA A 151 3.48 -1.91 -0.24
N PRO A 152 3.91 -3.13 0.09
CA PRO A 152 3.74 -4.31 -0.76
C PRO A 152 2.36 -4.98 -0.58
N VAL A 153 1.29 -4.20 -0.69
CA VAL A 153 -0.07 -4.69 -0.38
C VAL A 153 -0.51 -5.81 -1.31
N GLY A 154 -0.31 -5.67 -2.62
CA GLY A 154 -0.67 -6.71 -3.58
C GLY A 154 0.05 -8.03 -3.34
N ILE A 155 1.31 -7.97 -2.89
CA ILE A 155 2.07 -9.18 -2.49
C ILE A 155 1.46 -9.82 -1.24
N ALA A 156 1.03 -9.02 -0.27
CA ALA A 156 0.35 -9.53 0.91
C ALA A 156 -1.01 -10.17 0.58
N TRP A 157 -1.75 -9.61 -0.39
CA TRP A 157 -3.00 -10.18 -0.89
C TRP A 157 -2.78 -11.53 -1.56
N GLU A 158 -1.77 -11.64 -2.42
CA GLU A 158 -1.35 -12.90 -3.05
C GLU A 158 -1.00 -13.97 -2.01
N ASN A 159 -0.18 -13.61 -1.03
CA ASN A 159 0.21 -14.50 0.07
C ASN A 159 -1.02 -14.93 0.89
N CYS A 160 -1.93 -14.01 1.20
CA CYS A 160 -3.16 -14.31 1.93
C CYS A 160 -4.04 -15.29 1.16
N ALA A 161 -4.30 -15.03 -0.12
CA ALA A 161 -5.14 -15.88 -0.93
C ALA A 161 -4.55 -17.30 -1.11
N LYS A 162 -3.24 -17.41 -1.20
CA LYS A 162 -2.53 -18.69 -1.29
C LYS A 162 -2.57 -19.50 -0.01
N LEU A 163 -2.37 -18.86 1.14
CA LEU A 163 -2.22 -19.52 2.44
C LEU A 163 -3.57 -19.68 3.17
N HIS A 164 -4.50 -18.79 2.93
CA HIS A 164 -5.80 -18.70 3.61
C HIS A 164 -6.92 -18.39 2.61
N PRO A 165 -7.27 -19.31 1.71
CA PRO A 165 -8.27 -19.10 0.65
C PRO A 165 -9.69 -18.87 1.18
N ASP A 166 -9.95 -19.17 2.45
CA ASP A 166 -11.21 -18.89 3.16
C ASP A 166 -11.39 -17.41 3.54
N ILE A 167 -10.30 -16.62 3.50
CA ILE A 167 -10.34 -15.19 3.77
C ILE A 167 -10.75 -14.45 2.49
N LYS A 168 -11.93 -13.83 2.53
CA LYS A 168 -12.46 -13.07 1.39
C LYS A 168 -11.90 -11.65 1.40
N LEU A 169 -10.96 -11.36 0.50
CA LEU A 169 -10.33 -10.04 0.41
C LEU A 169 -11.11 -9.06 -0.47
N TYR A 170 -11.89 -9.56 -1.42
CA TYR A 170 -12.66 -8.78 -2.39
C TYR A 170 -14.14 -8.66 -2.01
N LEU A 171 -14.76 -7.59 -2.47
CA LEU A 171 -16.20 -7.51 -2.63
C LEU A 171 -16.65 -8.38 -3.81
N GLU A 172 -17.97 -8.44 -4.05
CA GLU A 172 -18.55 -9.25 -5.12
C GLU A 172 -18.12 -8.80 -6.52
N ASP A 173 -17.79 -7.52 -6.69
CA ASP A 173 -17.29 -6.96 -7.95
C ASP A 173 -15.88 -7.47 -8.35
N GLY A 174 -15.20 -8.19 -7.48
CA GLY A 174 -13.88 -8.74 -7.72
C GLY A 174 -12.75 -7.71 -7.84
N GLN A 175 -12.99 -6.46 -7.44
CA GLN A 175 -12.03 -5.36 -7.54
C GLN A 175 -11.82 -4.66 -6.19
N HIS A 176 -12.91 -4.15 -5.61
CA HIS A 176 -12.84 -3.40 -4.37
C HIS A 176 -12.59 -4.29 -3.16
N PRO A 177 -11.93 -3.75 -2.14
CA PRO A 177 -11.59 -4.52 -0.96
C PRO A 177 -12.81 -4.74 -0.07
N SER A 178 -12.97 -5.96 0.42
CA SER A 178 -13.84 -6.24 1.56
C SER A 178 -13.30 -5.57 2.82
N GLU A 179 -14.02 -5.66 3.93
CA GLU A 179 -13.52 -5.19 5.22
C GLU A 179 -12.22 -5.91 5.63
N GLN A 180 -12.09 -7.22 5.33
CA GLN A 180 -10.88 -8.02 5.59
C GLN A 180 -9.72 -7.59 4.68
N GLY A 181 -9.99 -7.30 3.40
CA GLY A 181 -9.01 -6.77 2.46
C GLY A 181 -8.48 -5.41 2.88
N SER A 182 -9.36 -4.50 3.29
CA SER A 182 -8.95 -3.19 3.80
C SER A 182 -8.16 -3.28 5.11
N TYR A 183 -8.50 -4.21 5.99
CA TYR A 183 -7.75 -4.45 7.22
C TYR A 183 -6.34 -4.98 6.93
N LEU A 184 -6.19 -5.94 6.02
CA LEU A 184 -4.87 -6.42 5.56
C LEU A 184 -4.05 -5.27 4.99
N THR A 185 -4.67 -4.45 4.12
CA THR A 185 -4.05 -3.26 3.54
C THR A 185 -3.56 -2.29 4.62
N ALA A 186 -4.40 -2.00 5.61
CA ALA A 186 -4.04 -1.14 6.73
C ALA A 186 -2.88 -1.72 7.57
N CYS A 187 -2.83 -3.05 7.77
CA CYS A 187 -1.72 -3.72 8.45
C CYS A 187 -0.40 -3.57 7.68
N VAL A 188 -0.42 -3.72 6.34
CA VAL A 188 0.77 -3.51 5.50
C VAL A 188 1.22 -2.05 5.54
N MET A 189 0.29 -1.10 5.42
CA MET A 189 0.59 0.34 5.54
C MET A 189 1.19 0.66 6.92
N TYR A 190 0.63 0.10 7.98
CA TYR A 190 1.16 0.27 9.34
C TYR A 190 2.60 -0.25 9.46
N CYS A 191 2.88 -1.45 8.93
CA CYS A 191 4.24 -2.00 8.89
C CYS A 191 5.19 -1.07 8.11
N THR A 192 4.76 -0.64 6.93
CA THR A 192 5.61 0.17 6.03
C THR A 192 5.91 1.54 6.62
N LEU A 193 4.87 2.25 7.10
CA LEU A 193 5.00 3.62 7.58
C LEU A 193 5.69 3.71 8.95
N PHE A 194 5.37 2.80 9.87
CA PHE A 194 5.87 2.89 11.25
C PHE A 194 7.00 1.92 11.58
N GLY A 195 7.35 1.00 10.68
CA GLY A 195 8.38 -0.01 10.92
C GLY A 195 8.03 -0.94 12.09
N LYS A 196 6.75 -1.06 12.45
CA LYS A 196 6.27 -1.79 13.62
C LYS A 196 5.38 -2.95 13.24
N SER A 197 5.40 -3.99 14.07
CA SER A 197 4.52 -5.16 13.91
C SER A 197 3.05 -4.80 14.18
N PRO A 198 2.10 -5.15 13.30
CA PRO A 198 0.68 -5.01 13.55
C PRO A 198 0.15 -6.17 14.42
N VAL A 199 0.95 -7.20 14.68
CA VAL A 199 0.54 -8.38 15.45
C VAL A 199 0.16 -7.98 16.87
N GLY A 200 -1.02 -8.43 17.29
CA GLY A 200 -1.61 -8.09 18.58
C GLY A 200 -2.44 -6.79 18.59
N LEU A 201 -2.67 -6.16 17.43
CA LEU A 201 -3.70 -5.14 17.30
C LEU A 201 -5.10 -5.80 17.33
N PRO A 202 -6.14 -5.08 17.78
CA PRO A 202 -7.49 -5.62 17.78
C PRO A 202 -8.04 -5.76 16.34
N GLY A 203 -8.86 -6.79 16.12
CA GLY A 203 -9.62 -6.93 14.88
C GLY A 203 -10.80 -5.96 14.77
N LYS A 204 -11.25 -5.42 15.90
CA LYS A 204 -12.26 -4.35 15.96
C LYS A 204 -11.55 -3.01 16.12
N LEU A 205 -11.64 -2.18 15.08
CA LEU A 205 -11.09 -0.83 15.13
C LEU A 205 -12.19 0.22 15.20
N THR A 206 -11.97 1.20 16.04
CA THR A 206 -12.81 2.40 16.15
C THR A 206 -11.93 3.64 16.16
N LEU A 207 -12.44 4.73 15.62
CA LEU A 207 -11.79 6.04 15.66
C LEU A 207 -12.84 7.08 16.04
N LYS A 208 -12.61 7.84 17.10
CA LYS A 208 -13.56 8.87 17.61
C LYS A 208 -15.00 8.34 17.73
N GLY A 209 -15.16 7.12 18.25
CA GLY A 209 -16.46 6.47 18.43
C GLY A 209 -17.06 5.83 17.16
N VAL A 210 -16.47 6.04 16.00
CA VAL A 210 -16.93 5.45 14.73
C VAL A 210 -16.26 4.09 14.51
N ARG A 211 -17.06 3.05 14.28
CA ARG A 211 -16.55 1.73 13.91
C ARG A 211 -15.95 1.77 12.49
N LEU A 212 -14.72 1.32 12.36
CA LEU A 212 -14.00 1.20 11.07
C LEU A 212 -14.04 -0.23 10.53
N CYS A 213 -13.86 -1.22 11.41
CA CYS A 213 -13.97 -2.64 11.06
C CYS A 213 -14.31 -3.50 12.26
N ASN A 214 -14.75 -4.74 11.99
CA ASN A 214 -15.02 -5.75 13.01
C ASN A 214 -14.62 -7.14 12.52
N ILE A 215 -13.33 -7.40 12.49
CA ILE A 215 -12.74 -8.66 12.04
C ILE A 215 -12.63 -9.61 13.25
N PRO A 216 -13.10 -10.88 13.17
CA PRO A 216 -12.85 -11.86 14.22
C PRO A 216 -11.37 -11.94 14.57
N GLN A 217 -11.02 -11.94 15.87
CA GLN A 217 -9.64 -11.78 16.33
C GLN A 217 -8.68 -12.84 15.76
N ALA A 218 -9.13 -14.07 15.56
CA ALA A 218 -8.32 -15.12 14.93
C ALA A 218 -7.95 -14.75 13.49
N LYS A 219 -8.90 -14.26 12.69
CA LYS A 219 -8.65 -13.79 11.32
C LYS A 219 -7.78 -12.53 11.30
N ALA A 220 -8.01 -11.60 12.22
CA ALA A 220 -7.19 -10.41 12.35
C ALA A 220 -5.72 -10.77 12.62
N LYS A 221 -5.45 -11.72 13.53
CA LYS A 221 -4.09 -12.21 13.80
C LYS A 221 -3.44 -12.81 12.55
N THR A 222 -4.18 -13.59 11.77
CA THR A 222 -3.70 -14.15 10.50
C THR A 222 -3.31 -13.04 9.53
N LEU A 223 -4.18 -12.06 9.29
CA LEU A 223 -3.92 -10.92 8.38
C LEU A 223 -2.72 -10.08 8.84
N GLN A 224 -2.60 -9.84 10.14
CA GLN A 224 -1.47 -9.14 10.76
C GLN A 224 -0.14 -9.87 10.53
N THR A 225 -0.14 -11.20 10.69
CA THR A 225 1.05 -12.03 10.47
C THR A 225 1.46 -12.02 9.00
N ILE A 226 0.52 -12.15 8.07
CA ILE A 226 0.78 -12.06 6.62
C ILE A 226 1.39 -10.70 6.27
N ALA A 227 0.82 -9.61 6.77
CA ALA A 227 1.34 -8.27 6.54
C ALA A 227 2.79 -8.14 7.04
N LEU A 228 3.06 -8.57 8.28
CA LEU A 228 4.39 -8.51 8.87
C LEU A 228 5.42 -9.33 8.07
N GLU A 229 5.09 -10.58 7.74
CA GLU A 229 6.02 -11.46 7.01
C GLU A 229 6.27 -10.96 5.58
N THR A 230 5.24 -10.37 4.93
CA THR A 230 5.41 -9.78 3.60
C THR A 230 6.36 -8.57 3.65
N CYS A 231 6.17 -7.67 4.62
CA CYS A 231 7.05 -6.51 4.79
C CYS A 231 8.49 -6.93 5.12
N LYS A 232 8.68 -7.89 6.05
CA LYS A 232 10.02 -8.39 6.39
C LYS A 232 10.75 -8.94 5.18
N ARG A 233 10.10 -9.81 4.39
CA ARG A 233 10.73 -10.42 3.20
C ARG A 233 11.17 -9.38 2.18
N LEU A 234 10.36 -8.35 1.94
CA LEU A 234 10.72 -7.30 1.00
C LEU A 234 11.93 -6.49 1.49
N PHE A 235 12.01 -6.17 2.77
CA PHE A 235 13.09 -5.36 3.34
C PHE A 235 14.39 -6.14 3.61
N THR A 236 14.33 -7.48 3.67
CA THR A 236 15.50 -8.35 3.92
C THR A 236 16.03 -9.03 2.67
N THR A 237 15.26 -9.10 1.59
CA THR A 237 15.70 -9.73 0.33
C THR A 237 16.48 -8.71 -0.50
N PRO A 238 17.76 -8.98 -0.87
CA PRO A 238 18.48 -8.15 -1.82
C PRO A 238 17.69 -8.03 -3.12
N ALA A 239 17.67 -6.83 -3.73
CA ALA A 239 17.02 -6.59 -5.00
C ALA A 239 17.74 -7.40 -6.10
N GLY A 240 17.25 -8.60 -6.42
CA GLY A 240 17.89 -9.43 -7.45
C GLY A 240 17.76 -10.95 -7.33
N ALA A 241 17.16 -11.48 -6.26
CA ALA A 241 16.93 -12.92 -6.14
C ALA A 241 15.71 -13.39 -6.99
N GLY A 242 15.75 -13.10 -8.30
CA GLY A 242 14.75 -13.52 -9.27
C GLY A 242 15.39 -14.24 -10.45
N LYS A 243 15.24 -15.58 -10.50
CA LYS A 243 15.54 -16.57 -11.55
C LYS A 243 17.02 -16.86 -11.80
N LYS A 244 17.47 -18.02 -11.30
CA LYS A 244 18.55 -18.75 -11.96
C LYS A 244 18.11 -19.07 -13.40
N PRO A 245 18.94 -18.85 -14.42
CA PRO A 245 18.65 -19.35 -15.77
C PRO A 245 18.60 -20.88 -15.71
N GLU A 246 17.50 -21.47 -16.16
CA GLU A 246 17.43 -22.89 -16.44
C GLU A 246 18.50 -23.23 -17.49
N GLY A 247 19.41 -24.10 -17.10
CA GLY A 247 20.48 -24.56 -17.96
C GLY A 247 19.92 -25.24 -19.21
N ARG A 248 20.33 -24.74 -20.37
CA ARG A 248 20.24 -25.51 -21.63
C ARG A 248 21.05 -26.77 -21.47
N ARG A 249 20.41 -27.90 -21.60
CA ARG A 249 21.01 -29.15 -22.05
C ARG A 249 20.70 -29.34 -23.53
#